data_381db40de1288c62d31618fbf245c45a
#
_entry.id   381db40de1288c62d31618fbf245c45a
#
_cell.length_a   1.000
_cell.length_b   1.000
_cell.length_c   1.000
_cell.angle_alpha   90.00
_cell.angle_beta   90.00
_cell.angle_gamma   90.00
#
_symmetry.space_group_name_H-M   'P 1'
#
loop_
_entity.id
_entity.type
_entity.pdbx_description
1 polymer ?
#
loop_
_entity_poly.entity_id
_entity_poly.type
_entity_poly.pdbx_seq_one_letter_code
_entity_poly.pdbx_strand_id
1 'polypeptide(L)'
;MPTTRPGRPDVDVRSALLDAAGELLAREGPAALTTRRISAAAGTTTQAIYTRFGGKEGIVRAMYREGYARLAARLRRVPRSDDPLLDLLELGRAYRAAALASPHFYDVMFGRPVPEFTPDEDDLAVARGTHDILAGAVARLADAGLLRPGADADHLARWLWAVVHGLVSLELVGALDLGPRRGVSEVYDGYLAHALAGFLHPAAGGQAR
;
A
#
# COMPACT_ATOMS: atom_id res chain seq x y z
N MET A 1 -8.56 -43.43 -19.70
CA MET A 1 -9.32 -42.16 -19.77
C MET A 1 -8.64 -41.17 -18.84
N PRO A 2 -7.98 -40.11 -19.33
CA PRO A 2 -7.44 -39.08 -18.44
C PRO A 2 -8.57 -38.20 -17.95
N THR A 3 -8.77 -38.15 -16.65
CA THR A 3 -9.70 -37.24 -15.97
C THR A 3 -9.21 -35.81 -16.07
N THR A 4 -9.87 -35.01 -16.90
CA THR A 4 -9.66 -33.56 -17.00
C THR A 4 -10.05 -32.94 -15.64
N ARG A 5 -9.06 -32.45 -14.88
CA ARG A 5 -9.31 -31.63 -13.68
C ARG A 5 -10.15 -30.41 -14.07
N PRO A 6 -11.24 -30.10 -13.35
CA PRO A 6 -12.02 -28.92 -13.64
C PRO A 6 -11.10 -27.68 -13.48
N GLY A 7 -11.10 -26.80 -14.49
CA GLY A 7 -10.29 -25.59 -14.52
C GLY A 7 -10.61 -24.71 -13.32
N ARG A 8 -9.56 -24.25 -12.61
CA ARG A 8 -9.67 -23.24 -11.56
C ARG A 8 -10.40 -22.01 -12.12
N PRO A 9 -11.29 -21.37 -11.34
CA PRO A 9 -11.95 -20.14 -11.77
C PRO A 9 -10.94 -19.08 -12.25
N ASP A 10 -11.29 -18.28 -13.22
CA ASP A 10 -10.37 -17.34 -13.90
C ASP A 10 -9.74 -16.30 -12.95
N VAL A 11 -10.49 -15.87 -11.96
CA VAL A 11 -10.02 -14.96 -10.87
C VAL A 11 -8.94 -15.61 -10.02
N ASP A 12 -9.05 -16.92 -9.75
CA ASP A 12 -8.09 -17.68 -8.95
C ASP A 12 -6.72 -17.80 -9.67
N VAL A 13 -6.72 -18.02 -10.99
CA VAL A 13 -5.49 -18.11 -11.79
C VAL A 13 -4.78 -16.75 -11.89
N ARG A 14 -5.53 -15.64 -12.02
CA ARG A 14 -4.95 -14.29 -12.05
C ARG A 14 -4.25 -13.97 -10.74
N SER A 15 -4.92 -14.17 -9.61
CA SER A 15 -4.37 -13.93 -8.28
C SER A 15 -3.13 -14.79 -8.04
N ALA A 16 -3.21 -16.09 -8.34
CA ALA A 16 -2.08 -17.01 -8.18
C ALA A 16 -0.85 -16.58 -8.99
N LEU A 17 -1.02 -16.04 -10.20
CA LEU A 17 0.08 -15.53 -11.03
C LEU A 17 0.70 -14.27 -10.43
N LEU A 18 -0.09 -13.35 -9.88
CA LEU A 18 0.41 -12.14 -9.24
C LEU A 18 1.13 -12.45 -7.93
N ASP A 19 0.59 -13.33 -7.10
CA ASP A 19 1.22 -13.75 -5.85
C ASP A 19 2.54 -14.50 -6.11
N ALA A 20 2.55 -15.43 -7.09
CA ALA A 20 3.77 -16.12 -7.50
C ALA A 20 4.85 -15.16 -8.06
N ALA A 21 4.46 -14.15 -8.82
CA ALA A 21 5.38 -13.12 -9.29
C ALA A 21 5.94 -12.30 -8.14
N GLY A 22 5.10 -11.93 -7.16
CA GLY A 22 5.51 -11.22 -5.97
C GLY A 22 6.50 -12.00 -5.11
N GLU A 23 6.24 -13.28 -4.87
CA GLU A 23 7.15 -14.15 -4.13
C GLU A 23 8.50 -14.35 -4.83
N LEU A 24 8.50 -14.52 -6.16
CA LEU A 24 9.73 -14.60 -6.94
C LEU A 24 10.55 -13.31 -6.83
N LEU A 25 9.89 -12.16 -6.95
CA LEU A 25 10.52 -10.86 -6.81
C LEU A 25 11.18 -10.69 -5.43
N ALA A 26 10.45 -11.02 -4.37
CA ALA A 26 10.93 -10.87 -2.99
C ALA A 26 12.12 -11.77 -2.66
N ARG A 27 12.12 -13.01 -3.17
CA ARG A 27 13.16 -14.00 -2.84
C ARG A 27 14.39 -13.93 -3.73
N GLU A 28 14.21 -13.58 -4.99
CA GLU A 28 15.25 -13.75 -6.00
C GLU A 28 15.50 -12.50 -6.86
N GLY A 29 14.77 -11.43 -6.56
CA GLY A 29 14.90 -10.15 -7.26
C GLY A 29 14.26 -10.11 -8.66
N PRO A 30 14.40 -8.98 -9.36
CA PRO A 30 13.67 -8.71 -10.62
C PRO A 30 14.14 -9.61 -11.79
N ALA A 31 15.35 -10.14 -11.76
CA ALA A 31 15.84 -11.09 -12.78
C ALA A 31 15.06 -12.42 -12.79
N ALA A 32 14.42 -12.77 -11.65
CA ALA A 32 13.58 -13.96 -11.54
C ALA A 32 12.20 -13.80 -12.21
N LEU A 33 11.77 -12.59 -12.51
CA LEU A 33 10.48 -12.30 -13.14
C LEU A 33 10.52 -12.65 -14.63
N THR A 34 10.41 -13.94 -14.92
CA THR A 34 10.23 -14.46 -16.28
C THR A 34 8.90 -15.19 -16.40
N THR A 35 8.25 -15.11 -17.56
CA THR A 35 6.95 -15.77 -17.79
C THR A 35 7.00 -17.27 -17.49
N ARG A 36 8.12 -17.92 -17.82
CA ARG A 36 8.34 -19.35 -17.53
C ARG A 36 8.38 -19.64 -16.02
N ARG A 37 9.11 -18.84 -15.25
CA ARG A 37 9.23 -19.06 -13.80
C ARG A 37 7.94 -18.74 -13.07
N ILE A 38 7.30 -17.63 -13.43
CA ILE A 38 6.03 -17.22 -12.84
C ILE A 38 4.94 -18.28 -13.10
N SER A 39 4.84 -18.77 -14.34
CA SER A 39 3.84 -19.80 -14.67
C SER A 39 4.10 -21.12 -13.94
N ALA A 40 5.37 -21.52 -13.82
CA ALA A 40 5.75 -22.73 -13.07
C ALA A 40 5.41 -22.58 -11.56
N ALA A 41 5.73 -21.43 -10.94
CA ALA A 41 5.42 -21.17 -9.54
C ALA A 41 3.91 -21.11 -9.26
N ALA A 42 3.12 -20.58 -10.19
CA ALA A 42 1.66 -20.52 -10.08
C ALA A 42 0.94 -21.84 -10.50
N GLY A 43 1.68 -22.86 -10.92
CA GLY A 43 1.10 -24.14 -11.38
C GLY A 43 0.24 -24.02 -12.63
N THR A 44 0.63 -23.12 -13.57
CA THR A 44 -0.10 -22.84 -14.81
C THR A 44 0.83 -22.81 -16.03
N THR A 45 0.36 -22.34 -17.17
CA THR A 45 1.12 -22.27 -18.42
C THR A 45 1.59 -20.85 -18.74
N THR A 46 2.67 -20.71 -19.50
CA THR A 46 3.12 -19.41 -20.01
C THR A 46 2.05 -18.77 -20.93
N GLN A 47 1.26 -19.56 -21.64
CA GLN A 47 0.13 -19.08 -22.44
C GLN A 47 -0.89 -18.32 -21.58
N ALA A 48 -1.14 -18.77 -20.35
CA ALA A 48 -2.03 -18.07 -19.41
C ALA A 48 -1.53 -16.65 -19.08
N ILE A 49 -0.21 -16.45 -18.98
CA ILE A 49 0.38 -15.13 -18.76
C ILE A 49 0.17 -14.24 -20.00
N TYR A 50 0.48 -14.74 -21.17
CA TYR A 50 0.31 -13.95 -22.40
C TYR A 50 -1.15 -13.58 -22.65
N THR A 51 -2.07 -14.51 -22.44
CA THR A 51 -3.52 -14.26 -22.62
C THR A 51 -4.05 -13.21 -21.63
N ARG A 52 -3.58 -13.20 -20.37
CA ARG A 52 -4.13 -12.33 -19.32
C ARG A 52 -3.38 -11.01 -19.13
N PHE A 53 -2.11 -10.99 -19.43
CA PHE A 53 -1.24 -9.86 -19.11
C PHE A 53 -0.42 -9.36 -20.31
N GLY A 54 -0.42 -10.07 -21.43
CA GLY A 54 0.40 -9.70 -22.59
C GLY A 54 1.90 -9.98 -22.43
N GLY A 55 2.33 -10.56 -21.29
CA GLY A 55 3.72 -10.88 -21.02
C GLY A 55 4.23 -10.32 -19.68
N LYS A 56 5.58 -10.21 -19.56
CA LYS A 56 6.26 -9.79 -18.31
C LYS A 56 5.84 -8.38 -17.89
N GLU A 57 5.88 -7.41 -18.80
CA GLU A 57 5.53 -6.02 -18.50
C GLU A 57 4.10 -5.88 -17.98
N GLY A 58 3.15 -6.56 -18.66
CA GLY A 58 1.76 -6.54 -18.22
C GLY A 58 1.53 -7.19 -16.86
N ILE A 59 2.34 -8.20 -16.47
CA ILE A 59 2.26 -8.78 -15.12
C ILE A 59 2.77 -7.78 -14.07
N VAL A 60 3.87 -7.07 -14.34
CA VAL A 60 4.41 -6.04 -13.44
C VAL A 60 3.40 -4.89 -13.27
N ARG A 61 2.79 -4.44 -14.38
CA ARG A 61 1.69 -3.46 -14.36
C ARG A 61 0.50 -3.94 -13.53
N ALA A 62 0.12 -5.20 -13.70
CA ALA A 62 -0.97 -5.80 -12.91
C ALA A 62 -0.60 -5.91 -11.42
N MET A 63 0.66 -6.20 -11.07
CA MET A 63 1.14 -6.18 -9.68
C MET A 63 1.07 -4.76 -9.10
N TYR A 64 1.47 -3.74 -9.85
CA TYR A 64 1.37 -2.34 -9.44
C TYR A 64 -0.08 -1.96 -9.10
N ARG A 65 -1.01 -2.22 -10.01
CA ARG A 65 -2.45 -1.95 -9.82
C ARG A 65 -3.04 -2.76 -8.66
N GLU A 66 -2.65 -4.02 -8.53
CA GLU A 66 -3.08 -4.91 -7.44
C GLU A 66 -2.60 -4.41 -6.07
N GLY A 67 -1.35 -3.92 -5.97
CA GLY A 67 -0.81 -3.34 -4.75
C GLY A 67 -1.66 -2.16 -4.27
N TYR A 68 -1.96 -1.22 -5.15
CA TYR A 68 -2.85 -0.10 -4.82
C TYR A 68 -4.28 -0.54 -4.51
N ALA A 69 -4.83 -1.52 -5.22
CA ALA A 69 -6.16 -2.05 -4.95
C ALA A 69 -6.25 -2.68 -3.55
N ARG A 70 -5.26 -3.48 -3.15
CA ARG A 70 -5.17 -4.07 -1.81
C ARG A 70 -5.03 -3.00 -0.73
N LEU A 71 -4.17 -2.00 -0.95
CA LEU A 71 -4.01 -0.86 -0.05
C LEU A 71 -5.33 -0.10 0.10
N ALA A 72 -5.95 0.32 -0.99
CA ALA A 72 -7.22 1.04 -0.99
C ALA A 72 -8.35 0.23 -0.30
N ALA A 73 -8.43 -1.08 -0.57
CA ALA A 73 -9.40 -1.95 0.08
C ALA A 73 -9.21 -2.00 1.60
N ARG A 74 -7.96 -2.01 2.08
CA ARG A 74 -7.66 -1.97 3.51
C ARG A 74 -8.01 -0.63 4.15
N LEU A 75 -7.64 0.47 3.50
CA LEU A 75 -7.93 1.82 3.99
C LEU A 75 -9.45 2.08 4.07
N ARG A 76 -10.23 1.62 3.08
CA ARG A 76 -11.70 1.75 3.08
C ARG A 76 -12.40 0.93 4.16
N ARG A 77 -11.73 -0.05 4.77
CA ARG A 77 -12.27 -0.83 5.90
C ARG A 77 -12.15 -0.12 7.24
N VAL A 78 -11.37 0.94 7.33
CA VAL A 78 -11.30 1.75 8.54
C VAL A 78 -12.67 2.37 8.77
N PRO A 79 -13.32 2.13 9.92
CA PRO A 79 -14.62 2.71 10.22
C PRO A 79 -14.54 4.24 10.26
N ARG A 80 -15.67 4.88 9.94
CA ARG A 80 -15.84 6.32 10.17
C ARG A 80 -16.61 6.48 11.48
N SER A 81 -15.97 7.10 12.47
CA SER A 81 -16.56 7.43 13.76
C SER A 81 -16.87 8.93 13.86
N ASP A 82 -17.33 9.36 15.03
CA ASP A 82 -17.51 10.77 15.37
C ASP A 82 -16.19 11.45 15.78
N ASP A 83 -15.09 10.70 15.85
CA ASP A 83 -13.75 11.21 16.11
C ASP A 83 -12.88 11.14 14.84
N PRO A 84 -12.82 12.19 14.02
CA PRO A 84 -12.03 12.21 12.78
C PRO A 84 -10.52 12.08 13.02
N LEU A 85 -10.03 12.47 14.21
CA LEU A 85 -8.62 12.36 14.55
C LEU A 85 -8.24 10.89 14.80
N LEU A 86 -9.06 10.17 15.55
CA LEU A 86 -8.87 8.73 15.76
C LEU A 86 -8.96 7.98 14.42
N ASP A 87 -9.95 8.29 13.58
CA ASP A 87 -10.11 7.67 12.25
C ASP A 87 -8.86 7.87 11.38
N LEU A 88 -8.24 9.06 11.43
CA LEU A 88 -7.03 9.36 10.68
C LEU A 88 -5.81 8.57 11.20
N LEU A 89 -5.68 8.43 12.53
CA LEU A 89 -4.63 7.59 13.14
C LEU A 89 -4.80 6.12 12.74
N GLU A 90 -6.04 5.60 12.79
CA GLU A 90 -6.36 4.24 12.35
C GLU A 90 -6.08 4.04 10.85
N LEU A 91 -6.28 5.07 10.02
CA LEU A 91 -5.94 5.04 8.61
C LEU A 91 -4.41 4.87 8.42
N GLY A 92 -3.60 5.58 9.20
CA GLY A 92 -2.15 5.41 9.22
C GLY A 92 -1.71 3.99 9.63
N ARG A 93 -2.34 3.42 10.67
CA ARG A 93 -2.12 2.03 11.11
C ARG A 93 -2.53 1.03 10.04
N ALA A 94 -3.66 1.26 9.36
CA ALA A 94 -4.13 0.41 8.27
C ALA A 94 -3.18 0.44 7.07
N TYR A 95 -2.59 1.60 6.75
CA TYR A 95 -1.56 1.75 5.71
C TYR A 95 -0.34 0.88 6.03
N ARG A 96 0.22 1.03 7.24
CA ARG A 96 1.35 0.21 7.72
C ARG A 96 1.03 -1.28 7.63
N ALA A 97 -0.12 -1.70 8.16
CA ALA A 97 -0.53 -3.10 8.14
C ALA A 97 -0.71 -3.66 6.73
N ALA A 98 -1.14 -2.84 5.74
CA ALA A 98 -1.22 -3.25 4.34
C ALA A 98 0.16 -3.50 3.73
N ALA A 99 1.11 -2.61 3.98
CA ALA A 99 2.48 -2.72 3.48
C ALA A 99 3.20 -3.95 4.05
N LEU A 100 3.11 -4.17 5.37
CA LEU A 100 3.72 -5.31 6.05
C LEU A 100 3.10 -6.65 5.65
N ALA A 101 1.81 -6.67 5.30
CA ALA A 101 1.14 -7.88 4.82
C ALA A 101 1.56 -8.30 3.40
N SER A 102 2.05 -7.36 2.58
CA SER A 102 2.40 -7.61 1.19
C SER A 102 3.59 -6.74 0.74
N PRO A 103 4.78 -6.94 1.33
CA PRO A 103 5.94 -6.08 1.09
C PRO A 103 6.41 -6.08 -0.38
N HIS A 104 6.26 -7.19 -1.09
CA HIS A 104 6.59 -7.29 -2.50
C HIS A 104 5.68 -6.44 -3.41
N PHE A 105 4.39 -6.31 -3.09
CA PHE A 105 3.52 -5.36 -3.80
C PHE A 105 3.88 -3.92 -3.47
N TYR A 106 4.20 -3.64 -2.20
CA TYR A 106 4.66 -2.33 -1.78
C TYR A 106 5.94 -1.90 -2.52
N ASP A 107 6.89 -2.82 -2.68
CA ASP A 107 8.12 -2.59 -3.44
C ASP A 107 7.84 -2.29 -4.92
N VAL A 108 6.92 -3.01 -5.57
CA VAL A 108 6.51 -2.71 -6.97
C VAL A 108 5.84 -1.34 -7.09
N MET A 109 5.07 -0.92 -6.09
CA MET A 109 4.39 0.39 -6.10
C MET A 109 5.38 1.56 -5.98
N PHE A 110 6.41 1.43 -5.14
CA PHE A 110 7.25 2.56 -4.72
C PHE A 110 8.75 2.38 -4.98
N GLY A 111 9.26 1.14 -4.89
CA GLY A 111 10.68 0.82 -4.99
C GLY A 111 11.22 0.73 -6.43
N ARG A 112 10.34 0.62 -7.45
CA ARG A 112 10.71 0.45 -8.87
C ARG A 112 11.72 -0.70 -9.09
N PRO A 113 11.45 -1.91 -8.58
CA PRO A 113 12.38 -3.04 -8.70
C PRO A 113 12.55 -3.52 -10.13
N VAL A 114 11.65 -3.15 -11.05
CA VAL A 114 11.72 -3.43 -12.49
C VAL A 114 11.85 -2.10 -13.23
N PRO A 115 13.10 -1.66 -13.55
CA PRO A 115 13.37 -0.33 -14.12
C PRO A 115 12.68 -0.07 -15.46
N GLU A 116 12.42 -1.13 -16.25
CA GLU A 116 11.76 -1.05 -17.56
C GLU A 116 10.27 -0.72 -17.45
N PHE A 117 9.65 -0.97 -16.28
CA PHE A 117 8.26 -0.63 -16.04
C PHE A 117 8.12 0.84 -15.67
N THR A 118 7.30 1.55 -16.43
CA THR A 118 6.89 2.93 -16.13
C THR A 118 5.36 2.97 -16.06
N PRO A 119 4.79 3.46 -14.93
CA PRO A 119 3.34 3.65 -14.83
C PRO A 119 2.83 4.63 -15.89
N ASP A 120 1.74 4.28 -16.54
CA ASP A 120 1.00 5.17 -17.45
C ASP A 120 -0.05 6.00 -16.69
N GLU A 121 -0.83 6.81 -17.42
CA GLU A 121 -1.84 7.69 -16.80
C GLU A 121 -2.93 6.92 -16.07
N ASP A 122 -3.35 5.76 -16.57
CA ASP A 122 -4.34 4.90 -15.91
C ASP A 122 -3.76 4.30 -14.61
N ASP A 123 -2.48 3.90 -14.64
CA ASP A 123 -1.78 3.41 -13.45
C ASP A 123 -1.69 4.50 -12.37
N LEU A 124 -1.35 5.73 -12.78
CA LEU A 124 -1.28 6.87 -11.88
C LEU A 124 -2.67 7.28 -11.35
N ALA A 125 -3.73 7.10 -12.13
CA ALA A 125 -5.10 7.34 -11.66
C ALA A 125 -5.48 6.38 -10.52
N VAL A 126 -5.08 5.10 -10.60
CA VAL A 126 -5.28 4.14 -9.51
C VAL A 126 -4.52 4.57 -8.25
N ALA A 127 -3.29 5.05 -8.39
CA ALA A 127 -2.49 5.57 -7.26
C ALA A 127 -3.15 6.80 -6.62
N ARG A 128 -3.60 7.78 -7.45
CA ARG A 128 -4.34 8.97 -6.98
C ARG A 128 -5.59 8.60 -6.19
N GLY A 129 -6.41 7.68 -6.70
CA GLY A 129 -7.62 7.22 -6.00
C GLY A 129 -7.36 6.61 -4.62
N THR A 130 -6.15 6.11 -4.37
CA THR A 130 -5.75 5.67 -3.02
C THR A 130 -5.37 6.87 -2.13
N HIS A 131 -4.69 7.87 -2.67
CA HIS A 131 -4.40 9.11 -1.95
C HIS A 131 -5.67 9.89 -1.58
N ASP A 132 -6.72 9.85 -2.42
CA ASP A 132 -7.99 10.53 -2.19
C ASP A 132 -8.70 10.03 -0.91
N ILE A 133 -8.46 8.78 -0.50
CA ILE A 133 -8.98 8.24 0.76
C ILE A 133 -8.39 9.01 1.95
N LEU A 134 -7.08 9.27 1.93
CA LEU A 134 -6.40 10.06 2.95
C LEU A 134 -6.86 11.52 2.91
N ALA A 135 -6.94 12.12 1.72
CA ALA A 135 -7.41 13.50 1.55
C ALA A 135 -8.83 13.68 2.10
N GLY A 136 -9.73 12.71 1.87
CA GLY A 136 -11.07 12.71 2.45
C GLY A 136 -11.08 12.59 3.97
N ALA A 137 -10.15 11.85 4.58
CA ALA A 137 -10.04 11.77 6.03
C ALA A 137 -9.52 13.10 6.63
N VAL A 138 -8.57 13.75 5.97
CA VAL A 138 -8.06 15.07 6.38
C VAL A 138 -9.13 16.15 6.22
N ALA A 139 -9.93 16.11 5.16
CA ALA A 139 -11.05 17.04 4.97
C ALA A 139 -12.04 16.98 6.14
N ARG A 140 -12.34 15.78 6.66
CA ARG A 140 -13.18 15.63 7.86
C ARG A 140 -12.59 16.30 9.12
N LEU A 141 -11.26 16.33 9.27
CA LEU A 141 -10.62 17.11 10.35
C LEU A 141 -10.86 18.61 10.18
N ALA A 142 -10.77 19.10 8.95
CA ALA A 142 -11.03 20.50 8.63
C ALA A 142 -12.50 20.86 8.90
N ASP A 143 -13.44 20.04 8.43
CA ASP A 143 -14.89 20.21 8.63
C ASP A 143 -15.27 20.19 10.12
N ALA A 144 -14.58 19.39 10.93
CA ALA A 144 -14.75 19.33 12.39
C ALA A 144 -14.08 20.50 13.14
N GLY A 145 -13.41 21.42 12.45
CA GLY A 145 -12.70 22.55 13.07
C GLY A 145 -11.48 22.15 13.90
N LEU A 146 -10.92 20.95 13.68
CA LEU A 146 -9.79 20.42 14.43
C LEU A 146 -8.43 20.92 13.93
N LEU A 147 -8.39 21.48 12.73
CA LEU A 147 -7.17 22.08 12.18
C LEU A 147 -6.98 23.51 12.70
N ARG A 148 -5.73 23.90 12.91
CA ARG A 148 -5.40 25.28 13.26
C ARG A 148 -5.80 26.25 12.14
N PRO A 149 -6.09 27.52 12.44
CA PRO A 149 -6.39 28.52 11.44
C PRO A 149 -5.27 28.65 10.40
N GLY A 150 -5.63 28.63 9.12
CA GLY A 150 -4.69 28.73 8.01
C GLY A 150 -3.97 27.43 7.65
N ALA A 151 -4.28 26.28 8.30
CA ALA A 151 -3.77 25.00 7.87
C ALA A 151 -4.37 24.59 6.52
N ASP A 152 -3.50 24.19 5.59
CA ASP A 152 -3.89 23.67 4.28
C ASP A 152 -4.11 22.16 4.36
N ALA A 153 -5.35 21.71 4.14
CA ALA A 153 -5.73 20.29 4.24
C ALA A 153 -5.03 19.44 3.15
N ASP A 154 -4.87 19.97 1.93
CA ASP A 154 -4.19 19.25 0.86
C ASP A 154 -2.69 19.10 1.15
N HIS A 155 -2.08 20.14 1.74
CA HIS A 155 -0.69 20.06 2.18
C HIS A 155 -0.54 19.03 3.30
N LEU A 156 -1.45 19.02 4.26
CA LEU A 156 -1.45 18.03 5.35
C LEU A 156 -1.60 16.60 4.83
N ALA A 157 -2.51 16.37 3.87
CA ALA A 157 -2.68 15.04 3.29
C ALA A 157 -1.39 14.54 2.62
N ARG A 158 -0.73 15.40 1.82
CA ARG A 158 0.55 15.06 1.18
C ARG A 158 1.67 14.84 2.21
N TRP A 159 1.72 15.68 3.24
CA TRP A 159 2.68 15.54 4.33
C TRP A 159 2.52 14.21 5.07
N LEU A 160 1.30 13.88 5.48
CA LEU A 160 1.01 12.61 6.17
C LEU A 160 1.33 11.41 5.31
N TRP A 161 0.99 11.45 4.01
CA TRP A 161 1.38 10.40 3.09
C TRP A 161 2.90 10.21 3.05
N ALA A 162 3.68 11.29 2.94
CA ALA A 162 5.15 11.22 2.95
C ALA A 162 5.69 10.65 4.26
N VAL A 163 5.10 11.02 5.41
CA VAL A 163 5.50 10.53 6.73
C VAL A 163 5.22 9.03 6.86
N VAL A 164 3.97 8.57 6.60
CA VAL A 164 3.63 7.15 6.75
C VAL A 164 4.42 6.28 5.77
N HIS A 165 4.62 6.78 4.53
CA HIS A 165 5.44 6.09 3.54
C HIS A 165 6.89 5.96 4.00
N GLY A 166 7.50 7.04 4.49
CA GLY A 166 8.88 7.02 5.00
C GLY A 166 9.06 6.08 6.19
N LEU A 167 8.14 6.13 7.17
CA LEU A 167 8.18 5.26 8.34
C LEU A 167 8.07 3.78 7.96
N VAL A 168 7.12 3.44 7.09
CA VAL A 168 6.93 2.06 6.62
C VAL A 168 8.11 1.58 5.77
N SER A 169 8.67 2.44 4.92
CA SER A 169 9.86 2.08 4.13
C SER A 169 11.06 1.78 5.02
N LEU A 170 11.28 2.56 6.08
CA LEU A 170 12.33 2.30 7.08
C LEU A 170 12.07 1.02 7.87
N GLU A 171 10.83 0.74 8.22
CA GLU A 171 10.46 -0.50 8.92
C GLU A 171 10.72 -1.73 8.06
N LEU A 172 10.33 -1.70 6.78
CA LEU A 172 10.51 -2.82 5.84
C LEU A 172 11.97 -3.20 5.63
N VAL A 173 12.89 -2.23 5.73
CA VAL A 173 14.34 -2.49 5.64
C VAL A 173 15.01 -2.69 7.01
N GLY A 174 14.22 -2.76 8.10
CA GLY A 174 14.74 -2.95 9.46
C GLY A 174 15.46 -1.73 10.05
N ALA A 175 15.30 -0.54 9.45
CA ALA A 175 15.98 0.68 9.87
C ALA A 175 15.16 1.56 10.83
N LEU A 176 13.92 1.19 11.14
CA LEU A 176 13.07 1.95 12.07
C LEU A 176 13.33 1.57 13.54
N ASP A 177 13.84 0.37 13.81
CA ASP A 177 14.20 -0.07 15.16
C ASP A 177 15.60 0.44 15.53
N LEU A 178 15.64 1.60 16.16
CA LEU A 178 16.88 2.26 16.56
C LEU A 178 17.22 2.05 18.04
N GLY A 179 16.60 1.10 18.74
CA GLY A 179 16.98 0.80 20.13
C GLY A 179 15.99 -0.01 20.95
N PRO A 180 16.43 -0.56 22.10
CA PRO A 180 15.74 -1.61 22.86
C PRO A 180 14.58 -1.12 23.74
N ARG A 181 14.17 0.13 23.68
CA ARG A 181 13.24 0.73 24.67
C ARG A 181 11.79 0.83 24.24
N ARG A 182 11.47 0.70 22.95
CA ARG A 182 10.09 0.79 22.44
C ARG A 182 9.89 -0.19 21.28
N GLY A 183 8.73 -0.82 21.24
CA GLY A 183 8.35 -1.63 20.08
C GLY A 183 8.15 -0.78 18.82
N VAL A 184 8.43 -1.32 17.64
CA VAL A 184 8.33 -0.60 16.35
C VAL A 184 6.94 0.03 16.15
N SER A 185 5.87 -0.65 16.61
CA SER A 185 4.51 -0.10 16.53
C SER A 185 4.32 1.15 17.39
N GLU A 186 4.88 1.18 18.59
CA GLU A 186 4.82 2.35 19.49
C GLU A 186 5.60 3.54 18.90
N VAL A 187 6.76 3.27 18.31
CA VAL A 187 7.56 4.27 17.60
C VAL A 187 6.78 4.84 16.42
N TYR A 188 6.16 3.99 15.61
CA TYR A 188 5.34 4.40 14.47
C TYR A 188 4.18 5.30 14.90
N ASP A 189 3.40 4.88 15.90
CA ASP A 189 2.26 5.66 16.43
C ASP A 189 2.71 7.00 17.00
N GLY A 190 3.84 7.03 17.71
CA GLY A 190 4.42 8.26 18.23
C GLY A 190 4.81 9.25 17.12
N TYR A 191 5.46 8.79 16.07
CA TYR A 191 5.81 9.67 14.94
C TYR A 191 4.58 10.15 14.17
N LEU A 192 3.57 9.29 14.00
CA LEU A 192 2.31 9.69 13.35
C LEU A 192 1.61 10.79 14.15
N ALA A 193 1.51 10.65 15.47
CA ALA A 193 0.94 11.66 16.33
C ALA A 193 1.73 12.98 16.28
N HIS A 194 3.06 12.93 16.29
CA HIS A 194 3.91 14.12 16.15
C HIS A 194 3.76 14.81 14.81
N ALA A 195 3.61 14.04 13.71
CA ALA A 195 3.40 14.61 12.39
C ALA A 195 2.10 15.42 12.28
N LEU A 196 1.07 15.03 13.04
CA LEU A 196 -0.22 15.72 13.11
C LEU A 196 -0.19 16.95 14.02
N ALA A 197 0.57 16.91 15.12
CA ALA A 197 0.52 17.92 16.18
C ALA A 197 0.72 19.37 15.68
N GLY A 198 1.58 19.56 14.67
CA GLY A 198 1.83 20.88 14.06
C GLY A 198 0.66 21.46 13.27
N PHE A 199 -0.36 20.68 12.93
CA PHE A 199 -1.51 21.10 12.14
C PHE A 199 -2.81 21.18 12.95
N LEU A 200 -2.84 20.59 14.15
CA LEU A 200 -4.03 20.58 14.99
C LEU A 200 -4.20 21.89 15.77
N HIS A 201 -5.46 22.24 16.02
CA HIS A 201 -5.78 23.33 16.93
C HIS A 201 -5.29 22.99 18.34
N PRO A 202 -4.69 23.94 19.12
CA PRO A 202 -4.16 23.66 20.47
C PRO A 202 -5.13 22.97 21.42
N ALA A 203 -6.43 23.24 21.32
CA ALA A 203 -7.47 22.59 22.11
C ALA A 203 -7.71 21.10 21.74
N ALA A 204 -7.40 20.69 20.50
CA ALA A 204 -7.54 19.32 20.03
C ALA A 204 -6.35 18.42 20.41
N GLY A 205 -5.16 19.00 20.62
CA GLY A 205 -3.94 18.26 20.99
C GLY A 205 -3.94 17.67 22.41
N GLY A 206 -4.88 18.05 23.27
CA GLY A 206 -5.03 17.53 24.63
C GLY A 206 -5.72 16.16 24.74
N GLN A 207 -6.38 15.68 23.70
CA GLN A 207 -7.12 14.41 23.72
C GLN A 207 -6.32 13.20 23.17
N ALA A 208 -5.14 13.44 22.62
CA ALA A 208 -4.28 12.40 22.01
C ALA A 208 -3.13 11.93 22.94
N ARG A 209 -3.33 11.98 24.27
CA ARG A 209 -2.36 11.46 25.25
C ARG A 209 -2.80 10.13 25.83
#